data_0159b737ee4443228eadddb2e9cf84ae
#
_entry.id   0159b737ee4443228eadddb2e9cf84ae
#
_cell.length_a   1.000
_cell.length_b   1.000
_cell.length_c   1.000
_cell.angle_alpha   90.00
_cell.angle_beta   90.00
_cell.angle_gamma   90.00
#
_symmetry.space_group_name_H-M   'P 1'
#
loop_
_entity.id
_entity.type
_entity.pdbx_description
1 polymer ?
#
loop_
_entity_poly.entity_id
_entity_poly.type
_entity_poly.pdbx_seq_one_letter_code
_entity_poly.pdbx_strand_id
1 'polypeptide(L)'
;MTNKKFQAINVVFYSQWDSYEKWKNILLKQNINLYQWPDDFIKNKYYPNINTALVWDPPEEMWKFFPKLKIIQSLGAGVDHILNKSYPKDAHIIKLSDPNLSNQMADYILMSVLMCHRKIFQYSINKKNKDWNQIIPFDKDNFGITILGYGTIARIVIKKLKYMGFNVKVWSKTKRNPKNIQYYYGSRQLHKSIKNSSCLISLLPNTSETNNIIGLSEFNLLRKECYFINVGRGMTVNEQELIYALSNAILSGAILDVFSKEPLNKKSKLWGLNNVFITPHIAGITNATDFTASLLKKNFHALISNKKIQNKIINTRGY
;
A
#
# COMPACT_ATOMS: atom_id res chain seq x y z
N MET A 1 -2.41 -35.72 31.78
CA MET A 1 -2.34 -34.55 30.87
C MET A 1 -1.56 -34.96 29.64
N THR A 2 -2.24 -35.30 28.56
CA THR A 2 -1.63 -35.80 27.32
C THR A 2 -0.89 -34.65 26.64
N ASN A 3 0.44 -34.73 26.57
CA ASN A 3 1.29 -33.88 25.71
C ASN A 3 0.80 -34.00 24.27
N LYS A 4 -0.10 -33.13 23.82
CA LYS A 4 -0.33 -32.91 22.39
C LYS A 4 0.97 -32.37 21.83
N LYS A 5 1.83 -33.23 21.27
CA LYS A 5 2.92 -32.83 20.40
C LYS A 5 2.33 -31.84 19.37
N PHE A 6 2.67 -30.57 19.46
CA PHE A 6 2.25 -29.59 18.48
C PHE A 6 2.79 -30.04 17.12
N GLN A 7 1.87 -30.43 16.25
CA GLN A 7 2.20 -30.81 14.87
C GLN A 7 2.91 -29.63 14.20
N ALA A 8 4.03 -29.89 13.54
CA ALA A 8 4.75 -28.85 12.82
C ALA A 8 3.82 -28.18 11.79
N ILE A 9 3.87 -26.86 11.72
CA ILE A 9 3.07 -26.09 10.77
C ILE A 9 3.80 -26.09 9.44
N ASN A 10 3.14 -26.60 8.39
CA ASN A 10 3.69 -26.63 7.03
C ASN A 10 3.11 -25.45 6.23
N VAL A 11 3.98 -24.59 5.70
CA VAL A 11 3.64 -23.35 5.03
C VAL A 11 4.24 -23.35 3.63
N VAL A 12 3.43 -23.06 2.61
CA VAL A 12 3.94 -22.74 1.28
C VAL A 12 4.27 -21.25 1.19
N PHE A 13 5.42 -20.94 0.62
CA PHE A 13 5.92 -19.58 0.43
C PHE A 13 5.98 -19.20 -1.04
N TYR A 14 5.56 -17.99 -1.33
CA TYR A 14 5.79 -17.37 -2.63
C TYR A 14 5.96 -15.85 -2.48
N SER A 15 7.07 -15.34 -2.97
CA SER A 15 7.30 -13.91 -3.16
C SER A 15 8.37 -13.70 -4.23
N GLN A 16 8.19 -12.67 -5.06
CA GLN A 16 9.23 -12.23 -6.01
C GLN A 16 10.20 -11.22 -5.37
N TRP A 17 9.89 -10.73 -4.16
CA TRP A 17 10.61 -9.64 -3.50
C TRP A 17 11.32 -10.08 -2.23
N ASP A 18 10.76 -11.07 -1.53
CA ASP A 18 11.25 -11.50 -0.24
C ASP A 18 12.20 -12.70 -0.38
N SER A 19 13.26 -12.72 0.41
CA SER A 19 14.20 -13.84 0.46
C SER A 19 13.60 -15.05 1.18
N TYR A 20 13.46 -16.18 0.48
CA TYR A 20 13.01 -17.45 1.05
C TYR A 20 13.90 -17.89 2.22
N GLU A 21 15.22 -17.84 2.06
CA GLU A 21 16.15 -18.28 3.10
C GLU A 21 16.03 -17.45 4.39
N LYS A 22 15.81 -16.15 4.27
CA LYS A 22 15.54 -15.28 5.42
C LYS A 22 14.30 -15.73 6.17
N TRP A 23 13.19 -16.00 5.46
CA TRP A 23 11.94 -16.45 6.06
C TRP A 23 12.05 -17.85 6.65
N LYS A 24 12.70 -18.78 5.95
CA LYS A 24 12.95 -20.14 6.40
C LYS A 24 13.66 -20.19 7.75
N ASN A 25 14.74 -19.43 7.89
CA ASN A 25 15.54 -19.38 9.13
C ASN A 25 14.73 -18.86 10.33
N ILE A 26 13.81 -17.89 10.10
CA ILE A 26 12.99 -17.31 11.16
C ILE A 26 11.85 -18.27 11.55
N LEU A 27 11.19 -18.88 10.57
CA LEU A 27 10.06 -19.77 10.79
C LEU A 27 10.48 -21.09 11.43
N LEU A 28 11.65 -21.63 11.07
CA LEU A 28 12.21 -22.84 11.70
C LEU A 28 12.39 -22.67 13.21
N LYS A 29 12.83 -21.52 13.69
CA LYS A 29 12.94 -21.20 15.13
C LYS A 29 11.60 -21.28 15.88
N GLN A 30 10.49 -21.20 15.15
CA GLN A 30 9.14 -21.29 15.69
C GLN A 30 8.43 -22.62 15.44
N ASN A 31 9.18 -23.64 14.98
CA ASN A 31 8.67 -24.95 14.60
C ASN A 31 7.67 -24.88 13.42
N ILE A 32 7.97 -24.06 12.43
CA ILE A 32 7.22 -23.88 11.19
C ILE A 32 8.10 -24.28 10.03
N ASN A 33 7.68 -25.26 9.24
CA ASN A 33 8.36 -25.69 8.03
C ASN A 33 7.92 -24.82 6.85
N LEU A 34 8.86 -24.29 6.10
CA LEU A 34 8.62 -23.46 4.93
C LEU A 34 9.04 -24.20 3.67
N TYR A 35 8.18 -24.18 2.64
CA TYR A 35 8.39 -24.80 1.34
C TYR A 35 8.24 -23.74 0.25
N GLN A 36 9.23 -23.61 -0.63
CA GLN A 36 9.24 -22.60 -1.70
C GLN A 36 8.45 -23.09 -2.92
N TRP A 37 7.50 -22.29 -3.38
CA TRP A 37 6.84 -22.53 -4.65
C TRP A 37 7.61 -21.84 -5.80
N PRO A 38 7.84 -22.51 -6.95
CA PRO A 38 7.46 -23.90 -7.27
C PRO A 38 8.52 -24.95 -6.89
N ASP A 39 9.69 -24.56 -6.40
CA ASP A 39 10.92 -25.35 -6.36
C ASP A 39 10.80 -26.64 -5.53
N ASP A 40 10.11 -26.58 -4.39
CA ASP A 40 9.91 -27.73 -3.49
C ASP A 40 8.75 -28.64 -3.91
N PHE A 41 8.14 -28.40 -5.08
CA PHE A 41 6.90 -29.07 -5.47
C PHE A 41 6.97 -29.80 -6.81
N ILE A 42 6.37 -31.00 -6.84
CA ILE A 42 6.28 -31.81 -8.05
C ILE A 42 5.03 -31.39 -8.83
N LYS A 43 5.17 -31.15 -10.11
CA LYS A 43 4.08 -30.81 -11.03
C LYS A 43 2.97 -31.88 -10.97
N ASN A 44 1.69 -31.43 -10.92
CA ASN A 44 0.51 -32.28 -10.86
C ASN A 44 0.33 -33.13 -9.58
N LYS A 45 1.08 -32.85 -8.50
CA LYS A 45 0.89 -33.48 -7.20
C LYS A 45 0.15 -32.54 -6.23
N TYR A 46 -0.81 -33.08 -5.46
CA TYR A 46 -1.50 -32.36 -4.40
C TYR A 46 -0.78 -32.53 -3.06
N TYR A 47 -0.77 -31.45 -2.26
CA TYR A 47 -0.11 -31.40 -0.96
C TYR A 47 -1.13 -31.10 0.16
N PRO A 48 -1.93 -32.10 0.59
CA PRO A 48 -3.00 -31.92 1.57
C PRO A 48 -2.52 -31.56 2.98
N ASN A 49 -1.25 -31.76 3.27
CA ASN A 49 -0.65 -31.45 4.58
C ASN A 49 -0.24 -29.97 4.71
N ILE A 50 -0.31 -29.20 3.61
CA ILE A 50 -0.07 -27.76 3.61
C ILE A 50 -1.43 -27.06 3.64
N ASN A 51 -1.72 -26.39 4.74
CA ASN A 51 -2.96 -25.68 4.98
C ASN A 51 -2.79 -24.17 5.20
N THR A 52 -1.55 -23.69 5.11
CA THR A 52 -1.18 -22.30 5.30
C THR A 52 -0.26 -21.85 4.17
N ALA A 53 -0.50 -20.64 3.65
CA ALA A 53 0.36 -19.96 2.68
C ALA A 53 0.86 -18.63 3.25
N LEU A 54 2.11 -18.29 2.95
CA LEU A 54 2.76 -17.00 3.23
C LEU A 54 3.20 -16.41 1.90
N VAL A 55 2.50 -15.37 1.41
CA VAL A 55 2.61 -15.00 0.00
C VAL A 55 2.61 -13.50 -0.25
N TRP A 56 3.31 -13.12 -1.33
CA TRP A 56 3.15 -11.86 -2.03
C TRP A 56 2.92 -12.12 -3.51
N ASP A 57 1.81 -11.61 -4.05
CA ASP A 57 1.39 -11.71 -5.46
C ASP A 57 1.53 -13.12 -6.10
N PRO A 58 0.96 -14.17 -5.49
CA PRO A 58 1.11 -15.54 -5.96
C PRO A 58 0.40 -15.76 -7.30
N PRO A 59 0.94 -16.64 -8.18
CA PRO A 59 0.25 -17.08 -9.38
C PRO A 59 -0.99 -17.93 -9.05
N GLU A 60 -2.05 -17.80 -9.83
CA GLU A 60 -3.32 -18.49 -9.55
C GLU A 60 -3.21 -20.02 -9.61
N GLU A 61 -2.34 -20.53 -10.49
CA GLU A 61 -2.11 -21.97 -10.61
C GLU A 61 -1.55 -22.60 -9.34
N MET A 62 -0.86 -21.85 -8.50
CA MET A 62 -0.30 -22.33 -7.24
C MET A 62 -1.39 -22.95 -6.34
N TRP A 63 -2.58 -22.35 -6.31
CA TRP A 63 -3.64 -22.76 -5.40
C TRP A 63 -4.17 -24.19 -5.67
N LYS A 64 -4.08 -24.66 -6.91
CA LYS A 64 -4.53 -25.98 -7.31
C LYS A 64 -3.79 -27.13 -6.58
N PHE A 65 -2.56 -26.84 -6.12
CA PHE A 65 -1.73 -27.85 -5.44
C PHE A 65 -2.06 -27.99 -3.95
N PHE A 66 -2.80 -27.04 -3.38
CA PHE A 66 -3.07 -26.97 -1.93
C PHE A 66 -4.58 -26.94 -1.64
N PRO A 67 -5.30 -28.06 -1.87
CA PRO A 67 -6.76 -28.09 -1.77
C PRO A 67 -7.29 -27.89 -0.33
N LYS A 68 -6.43 -28.04 0.68
CA LYS A 68 -6.78 -27.88 2.11
C LYS A 68 -6.28 -26.58 2.73
N LEU A 69 -5.94 -25.58 1.91
CA LEU A 69 -5.57 -24.25 2.42
C LEU A 69 -6.70 -23.64 3.25
N LYS A 70 -6.35 -23.19 4.46
CA LYS A 70 -7.25 -22.53 5.41
C LYS A 70 -6.78 -21.11 5.79
N ILE A 71 -5.48 -20.82 5.65
CA ILE A 71 -4.88 -19.54 5.96
C ILE A 71 -4.04 -19.08 4.77
N ILE A 72 -4.27 -17.86 4.31
CA ILE A 72 -3.42 -17.15 3.34
C ILE A 72 -2.94 -15.86 4.03
N GLN A 73 -1.70 -15.86 4.48
CA GLN A 73 -1.05 -14.72 5.11
C GLN A 73 -0.36 -13.89 4.04
N SER A 74 -0.80 -12.65 3.86
CA SER A 74 -0.09 -11.67 3.04
C SER A 74 1.22 -11.23 3.71
N LEU A 75 2.28 -11.09 2.93
CA LEU A 75 3.57 -10.53 3.35
C LEU A 75 3.52 -9.00 3.49
N GLY A 76 2.45 -8.36 3.01
CA GLY A 76 2.24 -6.93 3.12
C GLY A 76 0.91 -6.54 3.80
N ALA A 77 0.72 -5.23 3.99
CA ALA A 77 -0.52 -4.66 4.53
C ALA A 77 -1.67 -4.70 3.52
N GLY A 78 -1.37 -4.67 2.23
CA GLY A 78 -2.34 -4.83 1.14
C GLY A 78 -2.62 -6.31 0.87
N VAL A 79 -3.83 -6.60 0.39
CA VAL A 79 -4.29 -7.97 0.06
C VAL A 79 -4.96 -8.04 -1.31
N ASP A 80 -4.98 -6.95 -2.04
CA ASP A 80 -5.56 -6.82 -3.37
C ASP A 80 -4.93 -7.81 -4.37
N HIS A 81 -3.63 -8.07 -4.27
CA HIS A 81 -2.91 -9.06 -5.06
C HIS A 81 -3.39 -10.52 -4.83
N ILE A 82 -4.16 -10.77 -3.77
CA ILE A 82 -4.83 -12.05 -3.51
C ILE A 82 -6.31 -11.93 -3.89
N LEU A 83 -7.00 -10.88 -3.44
CA LEU A 83 -8.45 -10.71 -3.61
C LEU A 83 -8.88 -10.53 -5.07
N ASN A 84 -8.05 -9.92 -5.90
CA ASN A 84 -8.32 -9.68 -7.32
C ASN A 84 -8.05 -10.90 -8.20
N LYS A 85 -7.61 -12.02 -7.62
CA LYS A 85 -7.33 -13.29 -8.27
C LYS A 85 -8.23 -14.40 -7.76
N SER A 86 -8.26 -15.52 -8.47
CA SER A 86 -8.86 -16.74 -7.95
C SER A 86 -8.04 -17.27 -6.78
N TYR A 87 -8.70 -17.62 -5.68
CA TYR A 87 -8.07 -18.20 -4.48
C TYR A 87 -9.05 -19.15 -3.78
N PRO A 88 -8.58 -20.09 -2.91
CA PRO A 88 -9.44 -21.00 -2.16
C PRO A 88 -10.44 -20.26 -1.27
N LYS A 89 -11.73 -20.38 -1.57
CA LYS A 89 -12.81 -19.61 -0.92
C LYS A 89 -12.94 -19.88 0.59
N ASP A 90 -12.57 -21.08 1.02
CA ASP A 90 -12.57 -21.47 2.44
C ASP A 90 -11.39 -20.93 3.23
N ALA A 91 -10.39 -20.36 2.56
CA ALA A 91 -9.23 -19.82 3.23
C ALA A 91 -9.49 -18.43 3.81
N HIS A 92 -8.96 -18.21 5.02
CA HIS A 92 -8.96 -16.91 5.67
C HIS A 92 -7.76 -16.09 5.19
N ILE A 93 -8.03 -14.98 4.54
CA ILE A 93 -6.98 -14.03 4.15
C ILE A 93 -6.64 -13.16 5.35
N ILE A 94 -5.35 -13.07 5.66
CA ILE A 94 -4.80 -12.35 6.80
C ILE A 94 -3.83 -11.30 6.27
N LYS A 95 -4.06 -10.04 6.63
CA LYS A 95 -3.15 -8.95 6.29
C LYS A 95 -2.04 -8.80 7.33
N LEU A 96 -0.89 -8.34 6.89
CA LEU A 96 0.12 -7.84 7.81
C LEU A 96 -0.36 -6.52 8.42
N SER A 97 -0.26 -6.41 9.74
CA SER A 97 -0.59 -5.19 10.48
C SER A 97 0.56 -4.88 11.44
N ASP A 98 1.59 -4.27 10.89
CA ASP A 98 2.75 -3.81 11.64
C ASP A 98 2.59 -2.33 11.99
N PRO A 99 2.60 -1.95 13.29
CA PRO A 99 2.57 -0.55 13.69
C PRO A 99 3.75 0.27 13.13
N ASN A 100 4.93 -0.35 12.97
CA ASN A 100 6.12 0.30 12.42
C ASN A 100 5.93 0.65 10.94
N LEU A 101 5.27 -0.20 10.16
CA LEU A 101 4.93 0.07 8.76
C LEU A 101 4.12 1.36 8.63
N SER A 102 3.10 1.52 9.46
CA SER A 102 2.24 2.71 9.43
C SER A 102 3.01 3.99 9.78
N ASN A 103 3.97 3.92 10.70
CA ASN A 103 4.83 5.05 11.04
C ASN A 103 5.82 5.38 9.91
N GLN A 104 6.46 4.39 9.30
CA GLN A 104 7.36 4.59 8.16
C GLN A 104 6.62 5.24 6.99
N MET A 105 5.44 4.73 6.63
CA MET A 105 4.61 5.35 5.59
C MET A 105 4.23 6.79 5.94
N ALA A 106 3.93 7.06 7.21
CA ALA A 106 3.63 8.43 7.65
C ALA A 106 4.86 9.34 7.51
N ASP A 107 6.04 8.88 7.85
CA ASP A 107 7.30 9.64 7.72
C ASP A 107 7.64 9.89 6.23
N TYR A 108 7.45 8.88 5.36
CA TYR A 108 7.60 9.04 3.91
C TYR A 108 6.63 10.11 3.34
N ILE A 109 5.36 10.09 3.77
CA ILE A 109 4.36 11.07 3.32
C ILE A 109 4.71 12.47 3.83
N LEU A 110 5.17 12.61 5.07
CA LEU A 110 5.62 13.90 5.61
C LEU A 110 6.81 14.47 4.83
N MET A 111 7.81 13.65 4.56
CA MET A 111 8.93 14.01 3.69
C MET A 111 8.41 14.50 2.33
N SER A 112 7.51 13.73 1.70
CA SER A 112 6.93 14.05 0.40
C SER A 112 6.17 15.39 0.42
N VAL A 113 5.36 15.64 1.44
CA VAL A 113 4.64 16.90 1.60
C VAL A 113 5.62 18.08 1.77
N LEU A 114 6.67 17.89 2.57
CA LEU A 114 7.69 18.93 2.76
C LEU A 114 8.49 19.21 1.47
N MET A 115 8.82 18.18 0.69
CA MET A 115 9.44 18.35 -0.62
C MET A 115 8.57 19.21 -1.55
N CYS A 116 7.26 18.92 -1.61
CA CYS A 116 6.30 19.67 -2.41
C CYS A 116 6.16 21.12 -1.89
N HIS A 117 5.92 21.30 -0.60
CA HIS A 117 5.76 22.61 0.02
C HIS A 117 6.99 23.49 -0.14
N ARG A 118 8.20 22.92 -0.04
CA ARG A 118 9.48 23.65 -0.19
C ARG A 118 9.97 23.74 -1.64
N LYS A 119 9.14 23.32 -2.63
CA LYS A 119 9.44 23.44 -4.08
C LYS A 119 10.74 22.73 -4.50
N ILE A 120 11.08 21.59 -3.89
CA ILE A 120 12.35 20.87 -4.12
C ILE A 120 12.54 20.47 -5.60
N PHE A 121 11.46 20.14 -6.31
CA PHE A 121 11.51 19.86 -7.75
C PHE A 121 12.04 21.04 -8.55
N GLN A 122 11.56 22.25 -8.26
CA GLN A 122 12.04 23.45 -8.94
C GLN A 122 13.51 23.73 -8.62
N TYR A 123 13.93 23.54 -7.37
CA TYR A 123 15.34 23.67 -7.01
C TYR A 123 16.22 22.61 -7.68
N SER A 124 15.71 21.42 -7.95
CA SER A 124 16.44 20.41 -8.75
C SER A 124 16.64 20.85 -10.19
N ILE A 125 15.65 21.53 -10.77
CA ILE A 125 15.77 22.14 -12.12
C ILE A 125 16.75 23.32 -12.08
N ASN A 126 16.61 24.23 -11.12
CA ASN A 126 17.48 25.39 -10.94
C ASN A 126 18.96 24.95 -10.78
N LYS A 127 19.20 23.86 -10.00
CA LYS A 127 20.54 23.26 -9.87
C LYS A 127 21.14 22.84 -11.22
N LYS A 128 20.34 22.19 -12.09
CA LYS A 128 20.80 21.79 -13.44
C LYS A 128 21.16 22.99 -14.30
N ASN A 129 20.35 24.05 -14.19
CA ASN A 129 20.53 25.28 -14.94
C ASN A 129 21.57 26.24 -14.32
N LYS A 130 22.10 25.92 -13.12
CA LYS A 130 22.98 26.81 -12.33
C LYS A 130 22.31 28.10 -11.89
N ASP A 131 20.99 28.11 -11.72
CA ASP A 131 20.20 29.24 -11.29
C ASP A 131 20.20 29.37 -9.76
N TRP A 132 20.71 30.50 -9.25
CA TRP A 132 20.65 30.86 -7.84
C TRP A 132 19.43 31.71 -7.56
N ASN A 133 18.24 31.09 -7.53
CA ASN A 133 16.96 31.79 -7.43
C ASN A 133 16.16 31.33 -6.21
N GLN A 134 15.70 32.29 -5.38
CA GLN A 134 14.88 32.00 -4.20
C GLN A 134 13.40 31.91 -4.57
N ILE A 135 12.73 30.87 -4.09
CA ILE A 135 11.30 30.66 -4.28
C ILE A 135 10.63 30.70 -2.92
N ILE A 136 9.74 31.67 -2.71
CA ILE A 136 9.00 31.83 -1.46
C ILE A 136 7.89 30.76 -1.44
N PRO A 137 7.88 29.82 -0.46
CA PRO A 137 6.81 28.85 -0.33
C PRO A 137 5.53 29.52 0.17
N PHE A 138 4.38 28.90 -0.08
CA PHE A 138 3.12 29.30 0.57
C PHE A 138 3.21 29.11 2.09
N ASP A 139 2.48 29.92 2.85
CA ASP A 139 2.24 29.62 4.25
C ASP A 139 1.53 28.26 4.38
N LYS A 140 1.81 27.54 5.45
CA LYS A 140 1.31 26.16 5.61
C LYS A 140 -0.22 26.05 5.70
N ASP A 141 -0.90 27.03 6.25
CA ASP A 141 -2.36 27.14 6.30
C ASP A 141 -2.96 27.37 4.93
N ASN A 142 -2.24 28.05 4.03
CA ASN A 142 -2.59 28.26 2.62
C ASN A 142 -2.18 27.11 1.69
N PHE A 143 -1.37 26.16 2.18
CA PHE A 143 -1.01 24.94 1.46
C PHE A 143 -2.00 23.80 1.82
N GLY A 144 -3.21 23.88 1.24
CA GLY A 144 -4.27 22.92 1.50
C GLY A 144 -3.92 21.50 1.03
N ILE A 145 -4.01 20.54 1.92
CA ILE A 145 -3.74 19.12 1.64
C ILE A 145 -5.04 18.33 1.66
N THR A 146 -5.28 17.52 0.62
CA THR A 146 -6.38 16.54 0.65
C THR A 146 -5.83 15.13 0.64
N ILE A 147 -6.29 14.31 1.60
CA ILE A 147 -5.94 12.89 1.70
C ILE A 147 -7.12 12.05 1.24
N LEU A 148 -6.91 11.20 0.26
CA LEU A 148 -7.85 10.20 -0.20
C LEU A 148 -7.61 8.88 0.55
N GLY A 149 -8.61 8.46 1.33
CA GLY A 149 -8.51 7.34 2.26
C GLY A 149 -8.46 7.78 3.72
N TYR A 150 -9.19 7.08 4.60
CA TYR A 150 -9.23 7.35 6.05
C TYR A 150 -8.99 6.07 6.86
N GLY A 151 -7.87 5.41 6.58
CA GLY A 151 -7.38 4.23 7.29
C GLY A 151 -6.44 4.58 8.47
N THR A 152 -5.73 3.58 8.98
CA THR A 152 -4.78 3.74 10.09
C THR A 152 -3.65 4.70 9.74
N ILE A 153 -3.04 4.54 8.56
CA ILE A 153 -1.95 5.40 8.08
C ILE A 153 -2.41 6.85 7.96
N ALA A 154 -3.56 7.07 7.29
CA ALA A 154 -4.12 8.42 7.12
C ALA A 154 -4.30 9.14 8.45
N ARG A 155 -4.79 8.46 9.49
CA ARG A 155 -4.99 9.06 10.82
C ARG A 155 -3.68 9.52 11.46
N ILE A 156 -2.60 8.75 11.31
CA ILE A 156 -1.27 9.13 11.80
C ILE A 156 -0.75 10.35 11.03
N VAL A 157 -0.83 10.32 9.69
CA VAL A 157 -0.41 11.40 8.81
C VAL A 157 -1.15 12.70 9.12
N ILE A 158 -2.47 12.64 9.25
CA ILE A 158 -3.31 13.80 9.58
C ILE A 158 -2.87 14.45 10.89
N LYS A 159 -2.66 13.63 11.95
CA LYS A 159 -2.21 14.14 13.24
C LYS A 159 -0.87 14.89 13.11
N LYS A 160 0.10 14.30 12.42
CA LYS A 160 1.43 14.88 12.21
C LYS A 160 1.37 16.16 11.36
N LEU A 161 0.65 16.15 10.23
CA LEU A 161 0.51 17.32 9.36
C LEU A 161 -0.19 18.49 10.05
N LYS A 162 -1.26 18.23 10.81
CA LYS A 162 -1.95 19.26 11.60
C LYS A 162 -1.05 19.85 12.68
N TYR A 163 -0.27 19.00 13.39
CA TYR A 163 0.71 19.48 14.36
C TYR A 163 1.76 20.40 13.73
N MET A 164 2.11 20.18 12.46
CA MET A 164 3.01 21.02 11.69
C MET A 164 2.36 22.31 11.14
N GLY A 165 1.06 22.53 11.37
CA GLY A 165 0.33 23.72 10.92
C GLY A 165 -0.28 23.64 9.53
N PHE A 166 -0.34 22.46 8.89
CA PHE A 166 -1.00 22.30 7.59
C PHE A 166 -2.51 22.19 7.71
N ASN A 167 -3.23 22.80 6.74
CA ASN A 167 -4.66 22.63 6.57
C ASN A 167 -4.94 21.30 5.83
N VAL A 168 -5.62 20.36 6.50
CA VAL A 168 -5.85 19.00 5.97
C VAL A 168 -7.33 18.70 5.83
N LYS A 169 -7.75 18.30 4.63
CA LYS A 169 -9.06 17.73 4.29
C LYS A 169 -8.91 16.24 4.04
N VAL A 170 -9.99 15.48 4.25
CA VAL A 170 -9.97 14.03 4.03
C VAL A 170 -11.22 13.59 3.29
N TRP A 171 -11.04 12.68 2.36
CA TRP A 171 -12.11 11.95 1.72
C TRP A 171 -11.98 10.45 1.93
N SER A 172 -13.11 9.75 2.08
CA SER A 172 -13.15 8.30 2.01
C SER A 172 -14.44 7.79 1.36
N LYS A 173 -14.36 6.60 0.75
CA LYS A 173 -15.50 5.96 0.09
C LYS A 173 -16.66 5.74 1.06
N THR A 174 -16.38 5.17 2.23
CA THR A 174 -17.37 4.85 3.26
C THR A 174 -17.47 5.95 4.29
N LYS A 175 -18.69 6.20 4.76
CA LYS A 175 -18.95 7.18 5.84
C LYS A 175 -18.15 6.81 7.10
N ARG A 176 -17.46 7.79 7.66
CA ARG A 176 -16.78 7.74 8.94
C ARG A 176 -17.22 8.97 9.74
N ASN A 177 -16.80 9.04 10.98
CA ASN A 177 -17.11 10.19 11.84
C ASN A 177 -15.81 10.72 12.51
N PRO A 178 -14.89 11.31 11.74
CA PRO A 178 -13.69 11.90 12.32
C PRO A 178 -14.05 13.18 13.07
N LYS A 179 -13.38 13.39 14.22
CA LYS A 179 -13.50 14.64 14.98
C LYS A 179 -12.44 15.65 14.51
N ASN A 180 -12.80 16.93 14.50
CA ASN A 180 -11.88 18.05 14.28
C ASN A 180 -11.12 18.02 12.94
N ILE A 181 -11.76 17.51 11.86
CA ILE A 181 -11.22 17.52 10.52
C ILE A 181 -12.32 17.74 9.48
N GLN A 182 -12.01 18.47 8.42
CA GLN A 182 -12.90 18.62 7.29
C GLN A 182 -12.94 17.29 6.51
N TYR A 183 -14.10 16.63 6.54
CA TYR A 183 -14.28 15.28 6.06
C TYR A 183 -15.38 15.18 5.03
N TYR A 184 -15.11 14.41 3.98
CA TYR A 184 -16.01 14.12 2.88
C TYR A 184 -16.12 12.61 2.67
N TYR A 185 -17.26 12.14 2.14
CA TYR A 185 -17.45 10.73 1.87
C TYR A 185 -18.34 10.46 0.65
N GLY A 186 -18.15 9.26 0.08
CA GLY A 186 -18.89 8.79 -1.10
C GLY A 186 -18.50 9.49 -2.39
N SER A 187 -18.87 8.89 -3.53
CA SER A 187 -18.47 9.35 -4.86
C SER A 187 -18.88 10.79 -5.14
N ARG A 188 -20.09 11.19 -4.72
CA ARG A 188 -20.64 12.55 -4.96
C ARG A 188 -19.82 13.67 -4.31
N GLN A 189 -19.04 13.37 -3.27
CA GLN A 189 -18.24 14.37 -2.56
C GLN A 189 -16.74 14.36 -2.91
N LEU A 190 -16.29 13.44 -3.78
CA LEU A 190 -14.90 13.39 -4.18
C LEU A 190 -14.42 14.71 -4.76
N HIS A 191 -15.05 15.20 -5.81
CA HIS A 191 -14.67 16.44 -6.48
C HIS A 191 -14.70 17.65 -5.53
N LYS A 192 -15.71 17.74 -4.66
CA LYS A 192 -15.78 18.80 -3.64
C LYS A 192 -14.61 18.74 -2.67
N SER A 193 -14.16 17.53 -2.32
CA SER A 193 -13.06 17.33 -1.35
C SER A 193 -11.71 17.77 -1.89
N ILE A 194 -11.43 17.53 -3.18
CA ILE A 194 -10.13 17.79 -3.81
C ILE A 194 -10.01 19.22 -4.36
N LYS A 195 -11.14 19.89 -4.58
CA LYS A 195 -11.17 21.23 -5.17
C LYS A 195 -10.23 22.21 -4.43
N ASN A 196 -9.39 22.91 -5.20
CA ASN A 196 -8.42 23.88 -4.72
C ASN A 196 -7.36 23.33 -3.76
N SER A 197 -7.06 22.03 -3.80
CA SER A 197 -5.97 21.46 -3.02
C SER A 197 -4.61 21.77 -3.65
N SER A 198 -3.63 22.13 -2.83
CA SER A 198 -2.23 22.32 -3.25
C SER A 198 -1.44 21.02 -3.24
N CYS A 199 -1.92 20.02 -2.50
CA CYS A 199 -1.35 18.68 -2.47
C CYS A 199 -2.47 17.64 -2.34
N LEU A 200 -2.50 16.68 -3.27
CA LEU A 200 -3.39 15.53 -3.25
C LEU A 200 -2.61 14.27 -2.90
N ILE A 201 -3.01 13.58 -1.83
CA ILE A 201 -2.35 12.36 -1.36
C ILE A 201 -3.29 11.18 -1.51
N SER A 202 -2.89 10.15 -2.26
CA SER A 202 -3.63 8.90 -2.40
C SER A 202 -3.11 7.83 -1.43
N LEU A 203 -4.02 7.35 -0.57
CA LEU A 203 -3.85 6.20 0.33
C LEU A 203 -4.93 5.15 0.06
N LEU A 204 -5.47 5.13 -1.15
CA LEU A 204 -6.55 4.26 -1.54
C LEU A 204 -6.07 2.83 -1.80
N PRO A 205 -6.84 1.82 -1.38
CA PRO A 205 -6.64 0.45 -1.82
C PRO A 205 -7.06 0.31 -3.29
N ASN A 206 -6.57 -0.71 -3.98
CA ASN A 206 -7.05 -1.08 -5.31
C ASN A 206 -8.29 -1.98 -5.20
N THR A 207 -9.44 -1.45 -5.56
CA THR A 207 -10.73 -2.15 -5.63
C THR A 207 -11.41 -1.79 -6.95
N SER A 208 -12.45 -2.52 -7.34
CA SER A 208 -13.26 -2.17 -8.54
C SER A 208 -13.80 -0.74 -8.50
N GLU A 209 -14.04 -0.20 -7.32
CA GLU A 209 -14.58 1.15 -7.13
C GLU A 209 -13.52 2.27 -7.06
N THR A 210 -12.26 1.91 -6.85
CA THR A 210 -11.14 2.86 -6.76
C THR A 210 -10.17 2.77 -7.93
N ASN A 211 -10.38 1.82 -8.82
CA ASN A 211 -9.59 1.69 -10.05
C ASN A 211 -9.81 2.92 -10.93
N ASN A 212 -8.73 3.58 -11.33
CA ASN A 212 -8.72 4.83 -12.12
C ASN A 212 -9.65 5.93 -11.57
N ILE A 213 -9.84 5.99 -10.25
CA ILE A 213 -10.69 7.02 -9.63
C ILE A 213 -10.07 8.42 -9.69
N ILE A 214 -8.77 8.52 -9.97
CA ILE A 214 -8.03 9.76 -10.12
C ILE A 214 -7.54 9.83 -11.57
N GLY A 215 -7.95 10.87 -12.27
CA GLY A 215 -7.57 11.13 -13.64
C GLY A 215 -7.50 12.62 -13.94
N LEU A 216 -7.53 12.97 -15.23
CA LEU A 216 -7.41 14.34 -15.69
C LEU A 216 -8.55 15.24 -15.18
N SER A 217 -9.76 14.71 -15.03
CA SER A 217 -10.91 15.42 -14.46
C SER A 217 -10.63 15.84 -13.01
N GLU A 218 -10.03 14.97 -12.21
CA GLU A 218 -9.69 15.27 -10.82
C GLU A 218 -8.50 16.25 -10.75
N PHE A 219 -7.48 16.06 -11.59
CA PHE A 219 -6.30 16.95 -11.63
C PHE A 219 -6.68 18.38 -11.99
N ASN A 220 -7.64 18.57 -12.91
CA ASN A 220 -8.13 19.90 -13.31
C ASN A 220 -8.93 20.64 -12.21
N LEU A 221 -9.40 19.95 -11.17
CA LEU A 221 -10.08 20.57 -10.02
C LEU A 221 -9.12 21.07 -8.95
N LEU A 222 -7.86 20.67 -9.03
CA LEU A 222 -6.85 21.06 -8.07
C LEU A 222 -6.44 22.52 -8.27
N ARG A 223 -5.76 23.08 -7.29
CA ARG A 223 -5.15 24.42 -7.43
C ARG A 223 -4.06 24.37 -8.50
N LYS A 224 -3.87 25.45 -9.23
CA LYS A 224 -2.63 25.64 -10.00
C LYS A 224 -1.43 25.42 -9.08
N GLU A 225 -0.37 24.81 -9.61
CA GLU A 225 0.81 24.41 -8.83
C GLU A 225 0.57 23.29 -7.80
N CYS A 226 -0.44 22.46 -8.00
CA CYS A 226 -0.68 21.30 -7.14
C CYS A 226 0.35 20.20 -7.35
N TYR A 227 0.59 19.43 -6.29
CA TYR A 227 1.40 18.21 -6.29
C TYR A 227 0.53 16.99 -6.03
N PHE A 228 0.92 15.87 -6.63
CA PHE A 228 0.28 14.60 -6.41
C PHE A 228 1.24 13.62 -5.72
N ILE A 229 0.79 12.94 -4.66
CA ILE A 229 1.55 11.93 -3.92
C ILE A 229 0.74 10.64 -3.95
N ASN A 230 1.31 9.56 -4.49
CA ASN A 230 0.68 8.25 -4.47
C ASN A 230 1.55 7.22 -3.75
N VAL A 231 1.08 6.79 -2.59
CA VAL A 231 1.66 5.73 -1.76
C VAL A 231 0.61 4.67 -1.38
N GLY A 232 -0.53 4.69 -2.07
CA GLY A 232 -1.59 3.70 -1.94
C GLY A 232 -1.39 2.54 -2.92
N ARG A 233 -2.03 2.66 -4.09
CA ARG A 233 -1.90 1.71 -5.21
C ARG A 233 -1.86 2.46 -6.54
N GLY A 234 -1.01 2.01 -7.46
CA GLY A 234 -0.84 2.62 -8.78
C GLY A 234 -2.13 2.58 -9.62
N MET A 235 -2.86 1.49 -9.57
CA MET A 235 -4.13 1.31 -10.28
C MET A 235 -5.25 2.27 -9.86
N THR A 236 -5.09 3.03 -8.78
CA THR A 236 -6.06 4.06 -8.39
C THR A 236 -5.99 5.32 -9.26
N VAL A 237 -4.98 5.41 -10.11
CA VAL A 237 -4.70 6.56 -10.97
C VAL A 237 -4.66 6.09 -12.42
N ASN A 238 -5.27 6.86 -13.32
CA ASN A 238 -5.03 6.71 -14.75
C ASN A 238 -3.61 7.24 -15.07
N GLU A 239 -2.67 6.32 -15.25
CA GLU A 239 -1.24 6.65 -15.41
C GLU A 239 -0.97 7.47 -16.69
N GLN A 240 -1.72 7.26 -17.78
CA GLN A 240 -1.59 8.02 -19.01
C GLN A 240 -2.02 9.48 -18.80
N GLU A 241 -3.13 9.69 -18.11
CA GLU A 241 -3.62 11.03 -17.78
C GLU A 241 -2.74 11.74 -16.76
N LEU A 242 -2.13 11.00 -15.83
CA LEU A 242 -1.12 11.53 -14.91
C LEU A 242 0.11 12.03 -15.67
N ILE A 243 0.63 11.23 -16.61
CA ILE A 243 1.76 11.64 -17.48
C ILE A 243 1.39 12.89 -18.26
N TYR A 244 0.18 12.94 -18.83
CA TYR A 244 -0.31 14.12 -19.54
C TYR A 244 -0.36 15.35 -18.63
N ALA A 245 -0.94 15.24 -17.44
CA ALA A 245 -1.06 16.34 -16.48
C ALA A 245 0.31 16.89 -16.02
N LEU A 246 1.29 16.00 -15.84
CA LEU A 246 2.67 16.38 -15.47
C LEU A 246 3.41 17.05 -16.63
N SER A 247 3.25 16.52 -17.85
CA SER A 247 3.93 17.04 -19.05
C SER A 247 3.37 18.40 -19.51
N ASN A 248 2.10 18.69 -19.18
CA ASN A 248 1.43 19.94 -19.55
C ASN A 248 1.29 20.92 -18.37
N ALA A 249 2.06 20.73 -17.29
CA ALA A 249 2.09 21.61 -16.11
C ALA A 249 0.72 21.83 -15.44
N ILE A 250 -0.25 20.91 -15.62
CA ILE A 250 -1.49 20.85 -14.82
C ILE A 250 -1.14 20.51 -13.38
N LEU A 251 -0.17 19.59 -13.19
CA LEU A 251 0.47 19.30 -11.91
C LEU A 251 1.89 19.85 -11.92
N SER A 252 2.29 20.50 -10.83
CA SER A 252 3.67 20.98 -10.65
C SER A 252 4.66 19.83 -10.43
N GLY A 253 4.20 18.70 -9.94
CA GLY A 253 5.01 17.52 -9.79
C GLY A 253 4.27 16.40 -9.09
N ALA A 254 4.91 15.22 -9.06
CA ALA A 254 4.40 14.06 -8.36
C ALA A 254 5.49 13.30 -7.60
N ILE A 255 5.11 12.66 -6.49
CA ILE A 255 5.91 11.69 -5.77
C ILE A 255 5.17 10.36 -5.82
N LEU A 256 5.77 9.39 -6.48
CA LEU A 256 5.14 8.11 -6.81
C LEU A 256 5.97 6.98 -6.22
N ASP A 257 5.37 6.25 -5.28
CA ASP A 257 5.96 5.04 -4.70
C ASP A 257 5.35 3.77 -5.30
N VAL A 258 4.20 3.91 -5.98
CA VAL A 258 3.43 2.80 -6.56
C VAL A 258 3.00 3.11 -7.99
N PHE A 259 2.88 2.05 -8.82
CA PHE A 259 2.61 2.15 -10.26
C PHE A 259 1.52 1.18 -10.69
N SER A 260 0.92 1.42 -11.86
CA SER A 260 -0.11 0.54 -12.43
C SER A 260 0.42 -0.87 -12.69
N LYS A 261 1.70 -0.97 -13.06
CA LYS A 261 2.45 -2.23 -13.17
C LYS A 261 3.80 -2.07 -12.50
N GLU A 262 4.12 -2.98 -11.61
CA GLU A 262 5.38 -3.06 -10.88
C GLU A 262 6.14 -4.35 -11.22
N PRO A 263 7.46 -4.29 -11.48
CA PRO A 263 8.32 -3.10 -11.54
C PRO A 263 7.93 -2.14 -12.67
N LEU A 264 8.11 -0.81 -12.45
CA LEU A 264 7.86 0.19 -13.48
C LEU A 264 8.69 -0.10 -14.73
N ASN A 265 8.02 -0.16 -15.88
CA ASN A 265 8.66 -0.45 -17.15
C ASN A 265 9.76 0.59 -17.45
N LYS A 266 10.96 0.10 -17.87
CA LYS A 266 12.10 0.96 -18.24
C LYS A 266 11.78 1.96 -19.36
N LYS A 267 10.76 1.70 -20.19
CA LYS A 267 10.27 2.58 -21.26
C LYS A 267 9.20 3.59 -20.80
N SER A 268 8.82 3.60 -19.51
CA SER A 268 7.82 4.54 -19.01
C SER A 268 8.31 5.98 -19.15
N LYS A 269 7.42 6.85 -19.65
CA LYS A 269 7.70 8.30 -19.78
C LYS A 269 7.92 8.96 -18.41
N LEU A 270 7.43 8.38 -17.32
CA LEU A 270 7.63 8.88 -15.96
C LEU A 270 9.11 9.05 -15.59
N TRP A 271 10.01 8.18 -16.08
CA TRP A 271 11.45 8.27 -15.83
C TRP A 271 12.09 9.54 -16.37
N GLY A 272 11.56 10.08 -17.47
CA GLY A 272 12.07 11.29 -18.13
C GLY A 272 11.55 12.62 -17.58
N LEU A 273 10.54 12.59 -16.68
CA LEU A 273 9.93 13.81 -16.16
C LEU A 273 10.73 14.37 -14.97
N ASN A 274 11.25 15.59 -15.11
CA ASN A 274 12.04 16.26 -14.05
C ASN A 274 11.21 16.65 -12.82
N ASN A 275 9.89 16.69 -12.94
CA ASN A 275 8.95 17.01 -11.86
C ASN A 275 8.33 15.76 -11.23
N VAL A 276 8.95 14.58 -11.43
CA VAL A 276 8.53 13.33 -10.81
C VAL A 276 9.64 12.78 -9.94
N PHE A 277 9.29 12.38 -8.71
CA PHE A 277 10.15 11.61 -7.82
C PHE A 277 9.59 10.19 -7.72
N ILE A 278 10.43 9.20 -8.01
CA ILE A 278 10.05 7.79 -8.09
C ILE A 278 10.78 7.02 -7.01
N THR A 279 10.04 6.19 -6.27
CA THR A 279 10.60 5.17 -5.39
C THR A 279 9.98 3.81 -5.67
N PRO A 280 10.71 2.69 -5.47
CA PRO A 280 10.26 1.36 -5.87
C PRO A 280 9.48 0.67 -4.74
N HIS A 281 8.29 1.19 -4.39
CA HIS A 281 7.35 0.66 -3.41
C HIS A 281 7.97 0.49 -2.01
N ILE A 282 8.62 1.57 -1.53
CA ILE A 282 9.38 1.60 -0.27
C ILE A 282 8.80 2.51 0.82
N ALA A 283 7.66 3.16 0.58
CA ALA A 283 7.04 4.06 1.56
C ALA A 283 6.81 3.37 2.93
N GLY A 284 6.66 2.05 2.91
CA GLY A 284 6.62 1.23 4.11
C GLY A 284 7.30 -0.11 3.87
N ILE A 285 8.55 -0.23 4.29
CA ILE A 285 9.30 -1.48 4.26
C ILE A 285 9.15 -2.16 5.61
N THR A 286 8.55 -3.34 5.63
CA THR A 286 8.46 -4.12 6.87
C THR A 286 9.66 -5.05 7.01
N ASN A 287 10.33 -4.97 8.16
CA ASN A 287 11.24 -6.00 8.65
C ASN A 287 10.55 -6.89 9.70
N ALA A 288 9.23 -6.86 9.76
CA ALA A 288 8.43 -7.52 10.78
C ALA A 288 8.34 -9.04 10.58
N THR A 289 9.44 -9.69 10.20
CA THR A 289 9.50 -11.14 9.98
C THR A 289 9.14 -11.93 11.23
N ASP A 290 9.67 -11.54 12.40
CA ASP A 290 9.33 -12.19 13.68
C ASP A 290 7.87 -11.92 14.09
N PHE A 291 7.38 -10.72 13.87
CA PHE A 291 5.97 -10.38 14.09
C PHE A 291 5.04 -11.20 13.19
N THR A 292 5.36 -11.31 11.90
CA THR A 292 4.57 -12.10 10.93
C THR A 292 4.61 -13.59 11.28
N ALA A 293 5.76 -14.12 11.64
CA ALA A 293 5.91 -15.50 12.08
C ALA A 293 5.08 -15.78 13.35
N SER A 294 5.11 -14.88 14.33
CA SER A 294 4.30 -14.97 15.53
C SER A 294 2.80 -14.88 15.24
N LEU A 295 2.38 -13.96 14.37
CA LEU A 295 0.98 -13.81 13.94
C LEU A 295 0.48 -15.07 13.21
N LEU A 296 1.27 -15.60 12.29
CA LEU A 296 0.97 -16.83 11.54
C LEU A 296 0.78 -18.00 12.50
N LYS A 297 1.69 -18.19 13.46
CA LYS A 297 1.60 -19.23 14.48
C LYS A 297 0.36 -19.09 15.37
N LYS A 298 0.07 -17.85 15.84
CA LYS A 298 -1.13 -17.56 16.63
C LYS A 298 -2.41 -17.87 15.86
N ASN A 299 -2.47 -17.49 14.59
CA ASN A 299 -3.64 -17.70 13.75
C ASN A 299 -3.84 -19.20 13.40
N PHE A 300 -2.75 -19.93 13.17
CA PHE A 300 -2.83 -21.37 13.01
C PHE A 300 -3.39 -22.07 14.26
N HIS A 301 -2.88 -21.72 15.44
CA HIS A 301 -3.42 -22.27 16.70
C HIS A 301 -4.87 -21.84 16.94
N ALA A 302 -5.25 -20.61 16.59
CA ALA A 302 -6.62 -20.13 16.68
C ALA A 302 -7.56 -20.95 15.76
N LEU A 303 -7.11 -21.25 14.54
CA LEU A 303 -7.85 -22.07 13.59
C LEU A 303 -8.15 -23.47 14.14
N ILE A 304 -7.12 -24.18 14.61
CA ILE A 304 -7.28 -25.56 15.14
C ILE A 304 -8.03 -25.63 16.47
N SER A 305 -8.11 -24.52 17.20
CA SER A 305 -8.83 -24.41 18.49
C SER A 305 -10.18 -23.72 18.35
N ASN A 306 -10.68 -23.48 17.14
CA ASN A 306 -11.91 -22.74 16.84
C ASN A 306 -11.99 -21.36 17.52
N LYS A 307 -10.85 -20.67 17.68
CA LYS A 307 -10.75 -19.33 18.25
C LYS A 307 -10.76 -18.27 17.16
N LYS A 308 -10.96 -17.03 17.54
CA LYS A 308 -10.97 -15.87 16.64
C LYS A 308 -9.59 -15.66 15.99
N ILE A 309 -9.56 -15.63 14.66
CA ILE A 309 -8.38 -15.33 13.85
C ILE A 309 -8.14 -13.83 13.87
N GLN A 310 -6.88 -13.42 14.13
CA GLN A 310 -6.46 -12.01 14.15
C GLN A 310 -6.17 -11.48 12.74
N ASN A 311 -6.41 -10.19 12.51
CA ASN A 311 -6.15 -9.49 11.26
C ASN A 311 -6.81 -10.12 10.00
N LYS A 312 -7.87 -10.91 10.20
CA LYS A 312 -8.67 -11.49 9.12
C LYS A 312 -9.35 -10.38 8.32
N ILE A 313 -9.26 -10.48 7.00
CA ILE A 313 -9.96 -9.60 6.08
C ILE A 313 -11.43 -10.00 5.99
N ILE A 314 -12.30 -9.00 5.96
CA ILE A 314 -13.72 -9.17 5.65
C ILE A 314 -13.86 -9.04 4.12
N ASN A 315 -14.05 -10.18 3.44
CA ASN A 315 -14.04 -10.26 1.97
C ASN A 315 -15.00 -9.28 1.26
N THR A 316 -16.09 -8.87 1.93
CA THR A 316 -17.09 -7.94 1.35
C THR A 316 -16.58 -6.49 1.19
N ARG A 317 -15.44 -6.15 1.79
CA ARG A 317 -14.89 -4.78 1.75
C ARG A 317 -13.68 -4.62 0.86
N GLY A 318 -13.07 -5.72 0.37
CA GLY A 318 -11.90 -5.69 -0.49
C GLY A 318 -10.58 -5.21 0.14
N TYR A 319 -10.58 -4.98 1.48
CA TYR A 319 -9.38 -4.51 2.21
C TYR A 319 -9.46 -4.78 3.72
#